data_143fe6d860fcf33b5e206b1c8e13959a
#
_entry.id   143fe6d860fcf33b5e206b1c8e13959a
#
_cell.length_a   1.000
_cell.length_b   1.000
_cell.length_c   1.000
_cell.angle_alpha   90.00
_cell.angle_beta   90.00
_cell.angle_gamma   90.00
#
_symmetry.space_group_name_H-M   'P 1'
#
loop_
_entity.id
_entity.type
_entity.pdbx_description
1 polymer ?
#
loop_
_entity_poly.entity_id
_entity_poly.type
_entity_poly.pdbx_seq_one_letter_code
_entity_poly.pdbx_strand_id
1 'polypeptide(L)'
;NGKKVKLRGLNRHQSYPYVGYAMPESMQKRDADILKNELGVNAVRTSHYPQSRHFVERCDELGLLVFTEIPGWQHIGDEIWKKQAVENVKDMVEQYRNHPSVILWGVRINESGDDDAFYRETNRVAHELDPTRQTGGVRAHKKSSLLEDVYTYNDFSHNGTNHGCEKKSAVTSDNSKPYLISEYNGHMYPTKSYDWEEHRVWHAMRHVNV
;
A
#
# COMPACT_ATOMS: atom_id res chain seq x y z
N ASN A 1 18.55 -13.75 0.98
CA ASN A 1 19.15 -14.42 2.15
C ASN A 1 18.32 -15.63 2.65
N GLY A 2 17.18 -15.97 2.03
CA GLY A 2 16.34 -17.13 2.36
C GLY A 2 15.69 -17.11 3.74
N LYS A 3 15.75 -16.00 4.47
CA LYS A 3 15.07 -15.85 5.77
C LYS A 3 13.67 -15.29 5.58
N LYS A 4 12.70 -15.89 6.28
CA LYS A 4 11.31 -15.40 6.30
C LYS A 4 11.26 -14.02 6.97
N VAL A 5 10.62 -13.06 6.32
CA VAL A 5 10.35 -11.73 6.86
C VAL A 5 8.84 -11.57 6.99
N LYS A 6 8.34 -11.16 8.16
CA LYS A 6 6.97 -10.70 8.34
C LYS A 6 6.98 -9.20 8.12
N LEU A 7 6.19 -8.73 7.14
CA LEU A 7 5.99 -7.29 6.93
C LEU A 7 5.08 -6.76 8.05
N ARG A 8 5.55 -5.72 8.73
CA ARG A 8 4.79 -4.97 9.73
C ARG A 8 4.93 -3.51 9.35
N GLY A 9 3.84 -2.91 8.89
CA GLY A 9 3.90 -1.59 8.29
C GLY A 9 2.69 -0.74 8.57
N LEU A 10 2.82 0.50 8.15
CA LEU A 10 1.76 1.50 8.16
C LEU A 10 1.56 2.05 6.76
N ASN A 11 0.36 2.57 6.50
CA ASN A 11 0.07 3.33 5.30
C ASN A 11 0.39 4.81 5.57
N ARG A 12 1.08 5.45 4.64
CA ARG A 12 1.47 6.84 4.76
C ARG A 12 0.87 7.69 3.67
N HIS A 13 0.18 8.76 4.05
CA HIS A 13 -0.08 9.89 3.17
C HIS A 13 1.01 10.95 3.32
N GLN A 14 1.44 11.54 2.20
CA GLN A 14 2.40 12.61 2.18
C GLN A 14 1.71 13.94 2.49
N SER A 15 1.29 14.12 3.74
CA SER A 15 0.68 15.39 4.16
C SER A 15 1.02 15.72 5.61
N TYR A 16 1.06 17.02 5.92
CA TYR A 16 1.34 17.49 7.26
C TYR A 16 0.49 18.75 7.57
N PRO A 17 0.08 18.95 8.84
CA PRO A 17 -0.65 20.15 9.23
C PRO A 17 0.05 21.44 8.75
N TYR A 18 -0.73 22.42 8.34
CA TYR A 18 -0.35 23.75 7.83
C TYR A 18 0.28 23.77 6.43
N VAL A 19 1.02 22.74 6.00
CA VAL A 19 1.70 22.71 4.69
C VAL A 19 1.03 21.77 3.67
N GLY A 20 0.10 20.92 4.13
CA GLY A 20 -0.55 19.94 3.26
C GLY A 20 0.47 19.03 2.59
N TYR A 21 0.34 18.85 1.28
CA TYR A 21 1.25 18.02 0.48
C TYR A 21 2.60 18.69 0.16
N ALA A 22 2.77 20.00 0.45
CA ALA A 22 4.02 20.73 0.23
C ALA A 22 5.03 20.48 1.37
N MET A 23 5.18 19.24 1.79
CA MET A 23 6.11 18.83 2.84
C MET A 23 7.56 19.02 2.38
N PRO A 24 8.39 19.78 3.12
CA PRO A 24 9.80 19.93 2.81
C PRO A 24 10.59 18.63 3.05
N GLU A 25 11.78 18.53 2.45
CA GLU A 25 12.68 17.38 2.57
C GLU A 25 12.89 16.91 4.01
N SER A 26 13.13 17.85 4.93
CA SER A 26 13.36 17.53 6.34
C SER A 26 12.20 16.78 6.99
N MET A 27 10.96 17.13 6.65
CA MET A 27 9.77 16.44 7.15
C MET A 27 9.57 15.09 6.48
N GLN A 28 9.89 14.97 5.20
CA GLN A 28 9.86 13.69 4.48
C GLN A 28 10.80 12.68 5.13
N LYS A 29 12.03 13.10 5.42
CA LYS A 29 13.03 12.26 6.11
C LYS A 29 12.63 11.95 7.54
N ARG A 30 12.08 12.93 8.26
CA ARG A 30 11.62 12.75 9.64
C ARG A 30 10.51 11.70 9.76
N ASP A 31 9.58 11.66 8.82
CA ASP A 31 8.52 10.63 8.80
C ASP A 31 9.12 9.21 8.69
N ALA A 32 10.11 9.02 7.82
CA ALA A 32 10.79 7.73 7.70
C ALA A 32 11.54 7.35 9.00
N ASP A 33 12.18 8.32 9.66
CA ASP A 33 12.83 8.10 10.95
C ASP A 33 11.84 7.68 12.03
N ILE A 34 10.69 8.34 12.12
CA ILE A 34 9.62 7.99 13.07
C ILE A 34 9.11 6.57 12.81
N LEU A 35 8.78 6.25 11.57
CA LEU A 35 8.31 4.93 11.19
C LEU A 35 9.30 3.83 11.61
N LYS A 36 10.58 4.03 11.31
CA LYS A 36 11.60 3.02 11.58
C LYS A 36 12.01 2.94 13.04
N ASN A 37 12.36 4.10 13.64
CA ASN A 37 13.08 4.13 14.91
C ASN A 37 12.17 4.30 16.12
N GLU A 38 11.01 4.96 15.96
CA GLU A 38 10.06 5.19 17.05
C GLU A 38 8.92 4.16 17.06
N LEU A 39 8.36 3.86 15.87
CA LEU A 39 7.26 2.91 15.74
C LEU A 39 7.73 1.46 15.46
N GLY A 40 9.01 1.27 15.12
CA GLY A 40 9.60 -0.05 14.95
C GLY A 40 9.06 -0.84 13.75
N VAL A 41 8.44 -0.18 12.78
CA VAL A 41 7.93 -0.86 11.58
C VAL A 41 9.06 -1.20 10.61
N ASN A 42 8.87 -2.22 9.77
CA ASN A 42 9.83 -2.60 8.75
C ASN A 42 9.34 -2.39 7.31
N ALA A 43 8.08 -1.95 7.17
CA ALA A 43 7.49 -1.67 5.87
C ALA A 43 6.59 -0.44 5.93
N VAL A 44 6.41 0.21 4.78
CA VAL A 44 5.46 1.30 4.59
C VAL A 44 4.82 1.18 3.22
N ARG A 45 3.52 1.43 3.15
CA ARG A 45 2.80 1.61 1.89
C ARG A 45 2.59 3.09 1.66
N THR A 46 2.97 3.57 0.48
CA THR A 46 2.77 4.97 0.09
C THR A 46 1.38 5.15 -0.52
N SER A 47 0.38 5.29 0.33
CA SER A 47 -1.03 5.43 -0.05
C SER A 47 -1.33 6.82 -0.59
N HIS A 48 -1.98 6.98 -1.67
CA HIS A 48 -2.35 6.13 -2.80
C HIS A 48 -1.73 6.75 -4.05
N TYR A 49 -0.41 6.97 -4.00
CA TYR A 49 0.37 7.65 -5.03
C TYR A 49 1.88 7.52 -4.75
N PRO A 50 2.74 7.66 -5.76
CA PRO A 50 4.18 7.79 -5.54
C PRO A 50 4.48 9.01 -4.66
N GLN A 51 5.34 8.85 -3.67
CA GLN A 51 5.68 9.92 -2.72
C GLN A 51 7.10 10.45 -2.96
N SER A 52 7.46 11.51 -2.25
CA SER A 52 8.73 12.21 -2.42
C SER A 52 9.94 11.29 -2.46
N ARG A 53 10.85 11.54 -3.40
CA ARG A 53 12.14 10.84 -3.47
C ARG A 53 12.94 10.94 -2.16
N HIS A 54 12.86 12.06 -1.46
CA HIS A 54 13.55 12.24 -0.17
C HIS A 54 13.06 11.30 0.91
N PHE A 55 11.78 10.94 0.88
CA PHE A 55 11.23 9.91 1.74
C PHE A 55 11.77 8.53 1.36
N VAL A 56 11.76 8.19 0.08
CA VAL A 56 12.22 6.87 -0.41
C VAL A 56 13.73 6.71 -0.23
N GLU A 57 14.53 7.75 -0.50
CA GLU A 57 15.97 7.78 -0.21
C GLU A 57 16.24 7.50 1.28
N ARG A 58 15.45 8.11 2.16
CA ARG A 58 15.60 7.85 3.59
C ARG A 58 15.17 6.42 3.97
N CYS A 59 14.17 5.87 3.31
CA CYS A 59 13.81 4.46 3.47
C CYS A 59 14.94 3.52 3.05
N ASP A 60 15.66 3.83 1.96
CA ASP A 60 16.86 3.08 1.54
C ASP A 60 17.92 3.06 2.63
N GLU A 61 18.25 4.25 3.19
CA GLU A 61 19.24 4.38 4.26
C GLU A 61 18.87 3.60 5.53
N LEU A 62 17.59 3.59 5.89
CA LEU A 62 17.08 2.96 7.11
C LEU A 62 16.75 1.47 6.94
N GLY A 63 16.72 0.96 5.71
CA GLY A 63 16.22 -0.39 5.43
C GLY A 63 14.73 -0.53 5.76
N LEU A 64 13.92 0.50 5.47
CA LEU A 64 12.47 0.48 5.57
C LEU A 64 11.89 0.09 4.20
N LEU A 65 11.22 -1.05 4.13
CA LEU A 65 10.68 -1.58 2.88
C LEU A 65 9.48 -0.76 2.39
N VAL A 66 9.39 -0.53 1.09
CA VAL A 66 8.38 0.34 0.49
C VAL A 66 7.50 -0.44 -0.49
N PHE A 67 6.21 -0.36 -0.31
CA PHE A 67 5.20 -0.69 -1.32
C PHE A 67 4.67 0.63 -1.88
N THR A 68 5.03 0.96 -3.12
CA THR A 68 4.56 2.17 -3.82
C THR A 68 3.53 1.82 -4.88
N GLU A 69 2.59 2.74 -5.14
CA GLU A 69 1.46 2.50 -6.04
C GLU A 69 1.16 3.71 -6.93
N ILE A 70 0.52 3.45 -8.07
CA ILE A 70 0.06 4.49 -8.99
C ILE A 70 -1.04 5.35 -8.36
N PRO A 71 -1.15 6.63 -8.72
CA PRO A 71 -2.14 7.52 -8.13
C PRO A 71 -3.57 7.14 -8.53
N GLY A 72 -4.48 7.15 -7.54
CA GLY A 72 -5.90 6.95 -7.75
C GLY A 72 -6.60 6.23 -6.59
N TRP A 73 -7.93 6.43 -6.53
CA TRP A 73 -8.76 5.85 -5.48
C TRP A 73 -10.17 5.55 -6.01
N GLN A 74 -10.56 4.28 -5.94
CA GLN A 74 -11.88 3.69 -6.24
C GLN A 74 -12.37 3.82 -7.70
N HIS A 75 -12.02 4.85 -8.43
CA HIS A 75 -12.58 5.11 -9.75
C HIS A 75 -11.59 4.80 -10.88
N ILE A 76 -12.10 4.26 -11.98
CA ILE A 76 -11.41 4.08 -13.25
C ILE A 76 -12.09 5.01 -14.24
N GLY A 77 -11.31 5.83 -14.95
CA GLY A 77 -11.82 6.75 -15.95
C GLY A 77 -12.02 6.13 -17.34
N ASP A 78 -12.16 7.00 -18.32
CA ASP A 78 -12.29 6.61 -19.72
C ASP A 78 -10.96 6.12 -20.34
N GLU A 79 -10.96 5.83 -21.61
CA GLU A 79 -9.77 5.30 -22.31
C GLU A 79 -8.60 6.31 -22.34
N ILE A 80 -8.87 7.61 -22.32
CA ILE A 80 -7.81 8.63 -22.25
C ILE A 80 -7.17 8.61 -20.86
N TRP A 81 -8.00 8.55 -19.83
CA TRP A 81 -7.54 8.42 -18.45
C TRP A 81 -6.75 7.13 -18.22
N LYS A 82 -7.21 5.98 -18.76
CA LYS A 82 -6.50 4.70 -18.64
C LYS A 82 -5.12 4.75 -19.29
N LYS A 83 -5.00 5.38 -20.47
CA LYS A 83 -3.69 5.60 -21.10
C LYS A 83 -2.76 6.40 -20.20
N GLN A 84 -3.27 7.48 -19.59
CA GLN A 84 -2.48 8.27 -18.65
C GLN A 84 -2.09 7.46 -17.40
N ALA A 85 -2.96 6.62 -16.90
CA ALA A 85 -2.66 5.75 -15.76
C ALA A 85 -1.57 4.71 -16.09
N VAL A 86 -1.53 4.21 -17.33
CA VAL A 86 -0.42 3.36 -17.80
C VAL A 86 0.90 4.14 -17.87
N GLU A 87 0.88 5.41 -18.34
CA GLU A 87 2.07 6.26 -18.29
C GLU A 87 2.51 6.52 -16.84
N ASN A 88 1.58 6.70 -15.90
CA ASN A 88 1.92 6.83 -14.47
C ASN A 88 2.61 5.57 -13.91
N VAL A 89 2.30 4.37 -14.42
CA VAL A 89 3.06 3.16 -14.06
C VAL A 89 4.50 3.25 -14.55
N LYS A 90 4.71 3.70 -15.79
CA LYS A 90 6.08 3.89 -16.35
C LYS A 90 6.86 4.89 -15.51
N ASP A 91 6.30 6.06 -15.29
CA ASP A 91 6.93 7.12 -14.51
C ASP A 91 7.31 6.63 -13.10
N MET A 92 6.41 5.92 -12.43
CA MET A 92 6.66 5.36 -11.10
C MET A 92 7.82 4.37 -11.11
N VAL A 93 7.81 3.41 -12.05
CA VAL A 93 8.87 2.39 -12.11
C VAL A 93 10.21 3.03 -12.50
N GLU A 94 10.25 3.90 -13.49
CA GLU A 94 11.47 4.59 -13.92
C GLU A 94 12.07 5.45 -12.82
N GLN A 95 11.22 6.14 -12.07
CA GLN A 95 11.65 6.99 -10.95
C GLN A 95 12.25 6.19 -9.79
N TYR A 96 11.67 5.02 -9.47
CA TYR A 96 12.00 4.32 -8.21
C TYR A 96 12.68 2.97 -8.38
N ARG A 97 12.89 2.44 -9.58
CA ARG A 97 13.50 1.11 -9.79
C ARG A 97 14.92 0.96 -9.24
N ASN A 98 15.63 2.06 -9.03
CA ASN A 98 16.98 2.06 -8.46
C ASN A 98 16.98 2.19 -6.91
N HIS A 99 15.82 2.23 -6.28
CA HIS A 99 15.70 2.29 -4.82
C HIS A 99 15.56 0.87 -4.25
N PRO A 100 16.53 0.38 -3.46
CA PRO A 100 16.50 -0.98 -2.91
C PRO A 100 15.40 -1.18 -1.85
N SER A 101 14.89 -0.11 -1.25
CA SER A 101 13.76 -0.18 -0.32
C SER A 101 12.45 -0.56 -1.00
N VAL A 102 12.26 -0.19 -2.27
CA VAL A 102 11.04 -0.52 -3.01
C VAL A 102 11.02 -2.01 -3.33
N ILE A 103 10.03 -2.72 -2.81
CA ILE A 103 9.90 -4.18 -2.94
C ILE A 103 8.69 -4.63 -3.73
N LEU A 104 7.71 -3.74 -3.94
CA LEU A 104 6.44 -4.08 -4.59
C LEU A 104 5.92 -2.89 -5.38
N TRP A 105 5.49 -3.13 -6.62
CA TRP A 105 4.84 -2.15 -7.49
C TRP A 105 3.33 -2.27 -7.38
N GLY A 106 2.64 -1.23 -6.93
CA GLY A 106 1.19 -1.12 -6.94
C GLY A 106 0.68 -0.66 -8.30
N VAL A 107 0.20 -1.59 -9.10
CA VAL A 107 -0.19 -1.34 -10.50
C VAL A 107 -1.70 -1.28 -10.71
N ARG A 108 -2.46 -1.23 -9.64
CA ARG A 108 -3.93 -1.13 -9.63
C ARG A 108 -4.36 0.08 -8.82
N ILE A 109 -5.40 0.76 -9.28
CA ILE A 109 -6.04 1.85 -8.55
C ILE A 109 -6.61 1.30 -7.23
N ASN A 110 -6.22 1.93 -6.13
CA ASN A 110 -6.68 1.51 -4.80
C ASN A 110 -8.19 1.36 -4.74
N GLU A 111 -8.65 0.19 -4.27
CA GLU A 111 -10.07 -0.14 -4.04
C GLU A 111 -11.00 -0.03 -5.26
N SER A 112 -10.46 0.03 -6.46
CA SER A 112 -11.28 0.07 -7.68
C SER A 112 -11.94 -1.28 -7.98
N GLY A 113 -12.99 -1.24 -8.79
CA GLY A 113 -13.56 -2.42 -9.42
C GLY A 113 -12.56 -3.11 -10.37
N ASP A 114 -12.94 -4.29 -10.89
CA ASP A 114 -12.13 -5.01 -11.86
C ASP A 114 -12.25 -4.36 -13.25
N ASP A 115 -11.12 -4.23 -13.93
CA ASP A 115 -10.99 -3.98 -15.36
C ASP A 115 -9.78 -4.78 -15.84
N ASP A 116 -10.04 -6.00 -16.23
CA ASP A 116 -9.01 -6.98 -16.56
C ASP A 116 -8.10 -6.52 -17.71
N ALA A 117 -8.66 -5.88 -18.72
CA ALA A 117 -7.88 -5.40 -19.87
C ALA A 117 -6.88 -4.30 -19.42
N PHE A 118 -7.37 -3.34 -18.67
CA PHE A 118 -6.57 -2.24 -18.14
C PHE A 118 -5.48 -2.76 -17.19
N TYR A 119 -5.84 -3.61 -16.23
CA TYR A 119 -4.88 -4.11 -15.23
C TYR A 119 -3.89 -5.14 -15.76
N ARG A 120 -4.21 -5.87 -16.85
CA ARG A 120 -3.19 -6.65 -17.58
C ARG A 120 -2.14 -5.75 -18.19
N GLU A 121 -2.55 -4.61 -18.74
CA GLU A 121 -1.63 -3.67 -19.36
C GLU A 121 -0.73 -2.98 -18.32
N THR A 122 -1.28 -2.49 -17.22
CA THR A 122 -0.46 -1.87 -16.14
C THR A 122 0.55 -2.86 -15.57
N ASN A 123 0.14 -4.11 -15.34
CA ASN A 123 1.01 -5.17 -14.86
C ASN A 123 2.12 -5.51 -15.87
N ARG A 124 1.77 -5.65 -17.15
CA ARG A 124 2.72 -5.92 -18.23
C ARG A 124 3.82 -4.84 -18.31
N VAL A 125 3.40 -3.58 -18.29
CA VAL A 125 4.32 -2.44 -18.38
C VAL A 125 5.28 -2.38 -17.19
N ALA A 126 4.80 -2.63 -15.98
CA ALA A 126 5.66 -2.67 -14.80
C ALA A 126 6.73 -3.77 -14.94
N HIS A 127 6.36 -4.97 -15.37
CA HIS A 127 7.30 -6.08 -15.56
C HIS A 127 8.29 -5.86 -16.70
N GLU A 128 7.88 -5.17 -17.76
CA GLU A 128 8.81 -4.83 -18.86
C GLU A 128 9.90 -3.85 -18.40
N LEU A 129 9.56 -2.91 -17.54
CA LEU A 129 10.49 -1.91 -17.02
C LEU A 129 11.32 -2.41 -15.83
N ASP A 130 10.76 -3.31 -15.04
CA ASP A 130 11.44 -3.94 -13.91
C ASP A 130 10.98 -5.40 -13.70
N PRO A 131 11.65 -6.37 -14.34
CA PRO A 131 11.33 -7.78 -14.15
C PRO A 131 11.81 -8.35 -12.81
N THR A 132 12.43 -7.56 -11.96
CA THR A 132 13.05 -8.01 -10.71
C THR A 132 12.14 -7.94 -9.49
N ARG A 133 11.11 -7.08 -9.54
CA ARG A 133 10.17 -6.87 -8.46
C ARG A 133 8.79 -7.40 -8.80
N GLN A 134 8.09 -7.79 -7.74
CA GLN A 134 6.71 -8.27 -7.83
C GLN A 134 5.74 -7.09 -7.99
N THR A 135 4.58 -7.37 -8.57
CA THR A 135 3.46 -6.43 -8.67
C THR A 135 2.36 -6.81 -7.69
N GLY A 136 1.62 -5.79 -7.23
CA GLY A 136 0.44 -5.93 -6.40
C GLY A 136 -0.66 -4.97 -6.84
N GLY A 137 -1.88 -5.23 -6.41
CA GLY A 137 -3.01 -4.37 -6.73
C GLY A 137 -4.03 -4.38 -5.60
N VAL A 138 -4.21 -3.25 -4.97
CA VAL A 138 -4.99 -3.13 -3.73
C VAL A 138 -6.48 -3.17 -4.00
N ARG A 139 -7.14 -4.18 -3.46
CA ARG A 139 -8.56 -4.48 -3.62
C ARG A 139 -9.33 -4.25 -2.33
N ALA A 140 -10.58 -3.83 -2.44
CA ALA A 140 -11.58 -3.84 -1.36
C ALA A 140 -12.71 -4.86 -1.60
N HIS A 141 -12.81 -5.39 -2.81
CA HIS A 141 -13.85 -6.35 -3.18
C HIS A 141 -13.32 -7.78 -3.14
N LYS A 142 -14.03 -8.66 -2.44
CA LYS A 142 -13.75 -10.11 -2.43
C LYS A 142 -13.95 -10.69 -3.82
N LYS A 143 -13.18 -11.72 -4.15
CA LYS A 143 -13.23 -12.46 -5.43
C LYS A 143 -12.86 -11.63 -6.66
N SER A 144 -12.21 -10.49 -6.48
CA SER A 144 -11.61 -9.73 -7.57
C SER A 144 -10.58 -10.54 -8.35
N SER A 145 -10.48 -10.29 -9.66
CA SER A 145 -9.49 -10.91 -10.53
C SER A 145 -8.06 -10.72 -10.03
N LEU A 146 -7.25 -11.77 -10.04
CA LEU A 146 -5.84 -11.73 -9.72
C LEU A 146 -5.02 -11.72 -11.01
N LEU A 147 -4.44 -10.59 -11.33
CA LEU A 147 -3.60 -10.39 -12.52
C LEU A 147 -2.16 -10.10 -12.14
N GLU A 148 -1.93 -9.61 -10.93
CA GLU A 148 -0.64 -9.26 -10.35
C GLU A 148 0.02 -10.48 -9.69
N ASP A 149 1.27 -10.32 -9.20
CA ASP A 149 2.01 -11.41 -8.54
C ASP A 149 1.58 -11.64 -7.10
N VAL A 150 1.11 -10.60 -6.43
CA VAL A 150 0.65 -10.65 -5.04
C VAL A 150 -0.81 -10.19 -4.97
N TYR A 151 -1.66 -11.02 -4.36
CA TYR A 151 -3.03 -10.61 -4.05
C TYR A 151 -3.00 -9.66 -2.85
N THR A 152 -3.22 -8.37 -3.08
CA THR A 152 -3.28 -7.38 -2.01
C THR A 152 -4.72 -6.96 -1.73
N TYR A 153 -5.07 -6.84 -0.45
CA TYR A 153 -6.45 -6.63 -0.01
C TYR A 153 -6.52 -5.64 1.15
N ASN A 154 -7.45 -4.70 1.05
CA ASN A 154 -7.83 -3.81 2.15
C ASN A 154 -8.92 -4.48 2.97
N ASP A 155 -8.62 -4.75 4.23
CA ASP A 155 -9.49 -5.52 5.11
C ASP A 155 -10.09 -4.65 6.21
N PHE A 156 -11.32 -4.21 5.97
CA PHE A 156 -12.13 -3.47 6.93
C PHE A 156 -13.27 -4.33 7.50
N SER A 157 -13.10 -5.65 7.59
CA SER A 157 -14.13 -6.60 8.01
C SER A 157 -14.47 -6.58 9.51
N HIS A 158 -14.01 -5.60 10.27
CA HIS A 158 -14.33 -5.48 11.68
C HIS A 158 -15.81 -5.07 11.89
N ASN A 159 -16.48 -5.74 12.80
CA ASN A 159 -17.90 -5.50 13.14
C ASN A 159 -18.14 -5.53 14.65
N GLY A 160 -17.12 -5.20 15.46
CA GLY A 160 -17.19 -5.25 16.91
C GLY A 160 -16.97 -6.64 17.52
N THR A 161 -17.15 -7.72 16.75
CA THR A 161 -16.92 -9.09 17.20
C THR A 161 -15.79 -9.79 16.47
N ASN A 162 -15.43 -9.30 15.29
CA ASN A 162 -14.28 -9.80 14.51
C ASN A 162 -13.06 -8.93 14.80
N HIS A 163 -12.11 -9.46 15.55
CA HIS A 163 -10.88 -8.76 15.93
C HIS A 163 -9.68 -9.07 15.04
N GLY A 164 -9.85 -9.96 14.07
CA GLY A 164 -8.82 -10.31 13.09
C GLY A 164 -9.11 -9.76 11.70
N CYS A 165 -8.28 -10.17 10.76
CA CYS A 165 -8.55 -9.99 9.34
C CYS A 165 -9.23 -11.25 8.76
N GLU A 166 -9.85 -11.09 7.60
CA GLU A 166 -10.45 -12.19 6.86
C GLU A 166 -9.41 -13.27 6.51
N LYS A 167 -9.82 -14.52 6.57
CA LYS A 167 -8.99 -15.60 6.02
C LYS A 167 -8.85 -15.44 4.51
N LYS A 168 -7.68 -15.70 3.95
CA LYS A 168 -7.44 -15.67 2.50
C LYS A 168 -8.53 -16.39 1.72
N SER A 169 -8.96 -17.58 2.17
CA SER A 169 -10.02 -18.38 1.52
C SER A 169 -11.40 -17.71 1.48
N ALA A 170 -11.66 -16.74 2.35
CA ALA A 170 -12.90 -15.95 2.31
C ALA A 170 -12.81 -14.78 1.32
N VAL A 171 -11.60 -14.35 0.97
CA VAL A 171 -11.35 -13.21 0.07
C VAL A 171 -11.11 -13.67 -1.36
N THR A 172 -10.29 -14.71 -1.56
CA THR A 172 -9.99 -15.28 -2.87
C THR A 172 -9.88 -16.79 -2.81
N SER A 173 -10.32 -17.45 -3.88
CA SER A 173 -10.10 -18.89 -4.08
C SER A 173 -8.74 -19.21 -4.72
N ASP A 174 -8.04 -18.20 -5.21
CA ASP A 174 -6.74 -18.38 -5.82
C ASP A 174 -5.64 -18.56 -4.77
N ASN A 175 -5.07 -19.76 -4.74
CA ASN A 175 -3.98 -20.14 -3.85
C ASN A 175 -2.62 -20.16 -4.55
N SER A 176 -2.56 -19.83 -5.83
CA SER A 176 -1.32 -19.86 -6.63
C SER A 176 -0.33 -18.77 -6.26
N LYS A 177 -0.82 -17.67 -5.69
CA LYS A 177 -0.03 -16.47 -5.42
C LYS A 177 -0.04 -16.06 -3.93
N PRO A 178 0.97 -15.31 -3.48
CA PRO A 178 1.00 -14.75 -2.13
C PRO A 178 -0.21 -13.84 -1.84
N TYR A 179 -0.54 -13.67 -0.57
CA TYR A 179 -1.59 -12.79 -0.09
C TYR A 179 -1.02 -11.80 0.92
N LEU A 180 -1.37 -10.54 0.77
CA LEU A 180 -0.96 -9.44 1.64
C LEU A 180 -2.16 -8.59 2.01
N ILE A 181 -2.36 -8.35 3.30
CA ILE A 181 -3.28 -7.32 3.76
C ILE A 181 -2.53 -6.00 3.69
N SER A 182 -2.98 -5.14 2.77
CA SER A 182 -2.33 -3.86 2.45
C SER A 182 -2.83 -2.70 3.28
N GLU A 183 -4.04 -2.84 3.85
CA GLU A 183 -4.64 -1.81 4.69
C GLU A 183 -5.67 -2.44 5.64
N TYR A 184 -5.67 -1.99 6.90
CA TYR A 184 -6.69 -2.29 7.90
C TYR A 184 -6.66 -1.21 9.00
N ASN A 185 -7.75 -1.00 9.73
CA ASN A 185 -7.89 -0.06 10.86
C ASN A 185 -7.69 1.44 10.56
N GLY A 186 -7.47 1.87 9.32
CA GLY A 186 -6.97 3.19 8.98
C GLY A 186 -7.79 4.37 9.54
N HIS A 187 -8.89 4.69 8.91
CA HIS A 187 -9.71 5.88 9.21
C HIS A 187 -10.54 5.78 10.50
N MET A 188 -10.54 4.63 11.13
CA MET A 188 -11.33 4.39 12.35
C MET A 188 -10.48 4.46 13.62
N TYR A 189 -9.18 4.75 13.47
CA TYR A 189 -8.28 4.89 14.61
C TYR A 189 -8.42 6.29 15.22
N PRO A 190 -8.72 6.41 16.52
CA PRO A 190 -8.86 7.72 17.15
C PRO A 190 -7.53 8.45 17.19
N THR A 191 -7.54 9.69 16.72
CA THR A 191 -6.33 10.52 16.59
C THR A 191 -6.18 11.55 17.72
N LYS A 192 -7.19 11.67 18.59
CA LYS A 192 -7.24 12.68 19.66
C LYS A 192 -7.34 12.04 21.04
N SER A 193 -6.66 12.59 22.02
CA SER A 193 -6.66 12.07 23.40
C SER A 193 -8.03 12.05 24.09
N TYR A 194 -8.95 12.88 23.63
CA TYR A 194 -10.33 12.97 24.13
C TYR A 194 -11.35 12.21 23.28
N ASP A 195 -10.90 11.46 22.31
CA ASP A 195 -11.77 10.62 21.48
C ASP A 195 -12.08 9.32 22.24
N TRP A 196 -13.28 9.25 22.78
CA TRP A 196 -13.76 8.17 23.66
C TRP A 196 -14.57 7.12 22.91
N GLU A 197 -14.44 7.01 21.62
CA GLU A 197 -15.18 6.01 20.86
C GLU A 197 -14.88 4.58 21.32
N GLU A 198 -15.91 3.77 21.44
CA GLU A 198 -15.84 2.34 21.83
C GLU A 198 -14.91 1.53 20.91
N HIS A 199 -14.71 1.99 19.69
CA HIS A 199 -13.84 1.36 18.69
C HIS A 199 -12.36 1.27 19.09
N ARG A 200 -11.89 2.05 20.06
CA ARG A 200 -10.50 1.99 20.53
C ARG A 200 -10.05 0.60 20.96
N VAL A 201 -10.87 -0.06 21.75
CA VAL A 201 -10.57 -1.41 22.26
C VAL A 201 -10.54 -2.41 21.13
N TRP A 202 -11.49 -2.33 20.23
CA TRP A 202 -11.60 -3.21 19.07
C TRP A 202 -10.40 -3.04 18.13
N HIS A 203 -9.96 -1.82 17.88
CA HIS A 203 -8.77 -1.53 17.07
C HIS A 203 -7.50 -2.07 17.73
N ALA A 204 -7.31 -1.85 19.02
CA ALA A 204 -6.18 -2.37 19.75
C ALA A 204 -6.13 -3.91 19.68
N MET A 205 -7.27 -4.57 19.93
CA MET A 205 -7.36 -6.04 19.82
C MET A 205 -7.08 -6.54 18.42
N ARG A 206 -7.52 -5.82 17.39
CA ARG A 206 -7.22 -6.18 16.01
C ARG A 206 -5.73 -6.13 15.70
N HIS A 207 -5.01 -5.09 16.18
CA HIS A 207 -3.55 -5.02 16.04
C HIS A 207 -2.83 -6.19 16.73
N VAL A 208 -3.37 -6.70 17.82
CA VAL A 208 -2.80 -7.87 18.50
C VAL A 208 -3.04 -9.16 17.72
N ASN A 209 -4.19 -9.28 17.04
CA ASN A 209 -4.62 -10.51 16.37
C ASN A 209 -4.13 -10.64 14.91
N VAL A 210 -3.66 -9.57 14.29
CA VAL A 210 -3.13 -9.54 12.92
C VAL A 210 -1.61 -9.58 12.93
#